data_8aff1d0f24cb050bd7297ea22d28859a
#
_entry.id   8aff1d0f24cb050bd7297ea22d28859a
#
_cell.length_a   1.000
_cell.length_b   1.000
_cell.length_c   1.000
_cell.angle_alpha   90.00
_cell.angle_beta   90.00
_cell.angle_gamma   90.00
#
_symmetry.space_group_name_H-M   'P 1'
#
loop_
_entity.id
_entity.type
_entity.pdbx_description
1 polymer ?
#
loop_
_entity_poly.entity_id
_entity_poly.type
_entity_poly.pdbx_seq_one_letter_code
_entity_poly.pdbx_strand_id
1 'polypeptide(L)'
;MKFAMYGSGAAGSVFASYLRKGGADIILIDRYEAHMKKVAEEGMHFTIHQEEDGGYKDYDYQLKGFRTYTTAADAAAAEGKVDVIIHMTKATQLEQAIQDSMPVVGDTTVAVSLINGLGNDDNLFKVFPKERCIIGSGVLGTALPEPAHCVSTPAGGVQM
;
A
#
# COMPACT_ATOMS: atom_id res chain seq x y z
N MET A 1 -9.72 -11.45 -6.22
CA MET A 1 -8.91 -11.23 -5.00
C MET A 1 -8.91 -9.74 -4.72
N LYS A 2 -9.38 -9.35 -3.54
CA LYS A 2 -9.47 -7.95 -3.09
C LYS A 2 -8.31 -7.64 -2.16
N PHE A 3 -7.55 -6.60 -2.48
CA PHE A 3 -6.44 -6.12 -1.67
C PHE A 3 -6.82 -4.86 -0.88
N ALA A 4 -6.25 -4.70 0.31
CA ALA A 4 -6.23 -3.42 1.02
C ALA A 4 -4.79 -2.97 1.21
N MET A 5 -4.48 -1.73 0.85
CA MET A 5 -3.24 -1.05 1.22
C MET A 5 -3.53 -0.21 2.46
N TYR A 6 -2.96 -0.59 3.59
CA TYR A 6 -3.04 0.16 4.84
C TYR A 6 -1.77 0.99 5.04
N GLY A 7 -1.91 2.30 4.92
CA GLY A 7 -0.79 3.23 4.82
C GLY A 7 -0.46 3.54 3.36
N SER A 8 -1.14 4.53 2.78
CA SER A 8 -0.95 5.00 1.40
C SER A 8 -0.10 6.27 1.34
N GLY A 9 0.96 6.33 2.14
CA GLY A 9 2.03 7.31 1.97
C GLY A 9 2.83 7.04 0.68
N ALA A 10 4.03 7.59 0.56
CA ALA A 10 4.83 7.45 -0.67
C ALA A 10 5.01 5.99 -1.11
N ALA A 11 5.49 5.12 -0.22
CA ALA A 11 5.71 3.72 -0.54
C ALA A 11 4.39 2.97 -0.82
N GLY A 12 3.38 3.12 0.05
CA GLY A 12 2.09 2.47 -0.13
C GLY A 12 1.40 2.88 -1.43
N SER A 13 1.44 4.17 -1.79
CA SER A 13 0.89 4.67 -3.06
C SER A 13 1.61 4.08 -4.28
N VAL A 14 2.94 3.98 -4.24
CA VAL A 14 3.73 3.36 -5.31
C VAL A 14 3.38 1.88 -5.45
N PHE A 15 3.38 1.10 -4.35
CA PHE A 15 3.03 -0.32 -4.41
C PHE A 15 1.58 -0.53 -4.89
N ALA A 16 0.63 0.26 -4.38
CA ALA A 16 -0.76 0.22 -4.82
C ALA A 16 -0.90 0.54 -6.32
N SER A 17 -0.09 1.48 -6.83
CA SER A 17 -0.08 1.85 -8.24
C SER A 17 0.45 0.72 -9.13
N TYR A 18 1.51 0.03 -8.73
CA TYR A 18 1.97 -1.15 -9.46
C TYR A 18 0.91 -2.26 -9.48
N LEU A 19 0.28 -2.56 -8.33
CA LEU A 19 -0.79 -3.55 -8.25
C LEU A 19 -1.98 -3.15 -9.13
N ARG A 20 -2.41 -1.90 -9.07
CA ARG A 20 -3.53 -1.39 -9.88
C ARG A 20 -3.22 -1.41 -11.37
N LYS A 21 -2.00 -1.03 -11.77
CA LYS A 21 -1.52 -1.13 -13.14
C LYS A 21 -1.54 -2.58 -13.65
N GLY A 22 -1.27 -3.54 -12.77
CA GLY A 22 -1.40 -4.97 -13.03
C GLY A 22 -2.84 -5.51 -13.01
N GLY A 23 -3.86 -4.66 -12.79
CA GLY A 23 -5.27 -5.05 -12.80
C GLY A 23 -5.82 -5.50 -11.45
N ALA A 24 -5.08 -5.35 -10.35
CA ALA A 24 -5.55 -5.76 -9.04
C ALA A 24 -6.77 -4.93 -8.59
N ASP A 25 -7.71 -5.60 -7.91
CA ASP A 25 -8.79 -4.96 -7.16
C ASP A 25 -8.27 -4.53 -5.80
N ILE A 26 -8.01 -3.23 -5.64
CA ILE A 26 -7.33 -2.67 -4.47
C ILE A 26 -8.07 -1.47 -3.89
N ILE A 27 -8.22 -1.45 -2.58
CA ILE A 27 -8.66 -0.30 -1.79
C ILE A 27 -7.49 0.33 -1.05
N LEU A 28 -7.54 1.64 -0.83
CA LEU A 28 -6.55 2.39 -0.09
C LEU A 28 -7.14 2.86 1.24
N ILE A 29 -6.39 2.69 2.32
CA ILE A 29 -6.78 3.14 3.66
C ILE A 29 -5.63 3.96 4.22
N ASP A 30 -5.85 5.27 4.41
CA ASP A 30 -4.87 6.18 5.01
C ASP A 30 -5.57 7.37 5.66
N ARG A 31 -5.09 7.79 6.81
CA ARG A 31 -5.61 8.96 7.53
C ARG A 31 -5.33 10.32 6.85
N TYR A 32 -4.55 10.36 5.77
CA TYR A 32 -4.27 11.56 4.99
C TYR A 32 -5.45 11.89 4.08
N GLU A 33 -6.45 12.57 4.63
CA GLU A 33 -7.73 12.89 3.95
C GLU A 33 -7.56 13.55 2.59
N ALA A 34 -6.68 14.56 2.48
CA ALA A 34 -6.49 15.29 1.22
C ALA A 34 -5.99 14.37 0.10
N HIS A 35 -5.11 13.41 0.45
CA HIS A 35 -4.62 12.41 -0.48
C HIS A 35 -5.73 11.43 -0.88
N MET A 36 -6.43 10.86 0.09
CA MET A 36 -7.53 9.91 -0.15
C MET A 36 -8.63 10.52 -1.00
N LYS A 37 -9.04 11.76 -0.69
CA LYS A 37 -10.05 12.50 -1.47
C LYS A 37 -9.61 12.72 -2.92
N LYS A 38 -8.40 13.24 -3.13
CA LYS A 38 -7.89 13.53 -4.48
C LYS A 38 -7.75 12.25 -5.30
N VAL A 39 -7.29 11.14 -4.70
CA VAL A 39 -7.23 9.83 -5.38
C VAL A 39 -8.61 9.32 -5.77
N ALA A 40 -9.62 9.48 -4.92
CA ALA A 40 -11.00 9.10 -5.24
C ALA A 40 -11.57 9.87 -6.43
N GLU A 41 -11.33 11.19 -6.48
CA GLU A 41 -11.88 12.09 -7.48
C GLU A 41 -11.14 12.00 -8.83
N GLU A 42 -9.81 12.01 -8.80
CA GLU A 42 -8.97 12.16 -9.99
C GLU A 42 -8.24 10.85 -10.38
N GLY A 43 -8.08 9.93 -9.45
CA GLY A 43 -7.19 8.76 -9.57
C GLY A 43 -5.78 9.09 -9.06
N MET A 44 -4.85 8.16 -9.30
CA MET A 44 -3.45 8.31 -8.91
C MET A 44 -2.60 8.65 -10.13
N HIS A 45 -1.92 9.80 -10.12
CA HIS A 45 -0.82 10.08 -11.02
C HIS A 45 0.40 9.28 -10.52
N PHE A 46 0.86 8.35 -11.34
CA PHE A 46 1.97 7.47 -11.01
C PHE A 46 3.10 7.65 -12.00
N THR A 47 4.23 8.19 -11.56
CA THR A 47 5.44 8.38 -12.35
C THR A 47 6.47 7.32 -11.99
N ILE A 48 7.03 6.66 -13.01
CA ILE A 48 8.18 5.77 -12.88
C ILE A 48 9.39 6.50 -13.44
N HIS A 49 10.34 6.86 -12.58
CA HIS A 49 11.58 7.51 -12.94
C HIS A 49 12.65 6.43 -13.20
N GLN A 50 12.77 5.99 -14.43
CA GLN A 50 13.60 4.84 -14.81
C GLN A 50 14.94 5.29 -15.39
N GLU A 51 16.02 4.63 -14.96
CA GLU A 51 17.34 4.80 -15.58
C GLU A 51 17.39 4.06 -16.91
N GLU A 52 17.79 4.76 -17.96
CA GLU A 52 18.01 4.25 -19.32
C GLU A 52 19.37 4.70 -19.85
N ASP A 53 19.78 4.16 -20.98
CA ASP A 53 21.03 4.53 -21.64
C ASP A 53 21.07 6.05 -21.95
N GLY A 54 21.92 6.76 -21.21
CA GLY A 54 22.11 8.20 -21.37
C GLY A 54 21.38 9.09 -20.36
N GLY A 55 20.72 8.54 -19.34
CA GLY A 55 20.11 9.31 -18.26
C GLY A 55 18.85 8.68 -17.67
N TYR A 56 17.93 9.53 -17.22
CA TYR A 56 16.65 9.09 -16.67
C TYR A 56 15.50 9.46 -17.59
N LYS A 57 14.46 8.62 -17.58
CA LYS A 57 13.21 8.86 -18.30
C LYS A 57 12.02 8.62 -17.39
N ASP A 58 11.06 9.53 -17.49
CA ASP A 58 9.81 9.42 -16.76
C ASP A 58 8.73 8.75 -17.59
N TYR A 59 8.03 7.80 -16.96
CA TYR A 59 6.86 7.14 -17.50
C TYR A 59 5.66 7.47 -16.61
N ASP A 60 4.72 8.23 -17.15
CA ASP A 60 3.56 8.72 -16.44
C ASP A 60 2.31 7.88 -16.74
N TYR A 61 1.57 7.57 -15.68
CA TYR A 61 0.33 6.82 -15.73
C TYR A 61 -0.74 7.54 -14.91
N GLN A 62 -1.94 7.69 -15.49
CA GLN A 62 -3.12 8.12 -14.74
C GLN A 62 -3.97 6.88 -14.41
N LEU A 63 -3.84 6.40 -13.19
CA LEU A 63 -4.50 5.18 -12.71
C LEU A 63 -5.81 5.55 -12.02
N LYS A 64 -6.92 4.99 -12.49
CA LYS A 64 -8.26 5.22 -11.94
C LYS A 64 -8.83 3.97 -11.26
N GLY A 65 -9.95 4.18 -10.57
CA GLY A 65 -10.72 3.09 -9.96
C GLY A 65 -10.17 2.63 -8.61
N PHE A 66 -9.41 3.47 -7.92
CA PHE A 66 -9.13 3.27 -6.50
C PHE A 66 -10.37 3.63 -5.68
N ARG A 67 -10.68 2.82 -4.71
CA ARG A 67 -11.63 3.13 -3.65
C ARG A 67 -10.81 3.48 -2.41
N THR A 68 -11.11 4.61 -1.80
CA THR A 68 -10.26 5.20 -0.75
C THR A 68 -11.06 5.45 0.51
N TYR A 69 -10.44 5.22 1.65
CA TYR A 69 -11.05 5.35 2.97
C TYR A 69 -10.06 5.97 3.95
N THR A 70 -10.55 6.76 4.88
CA THR A 70 -9.72 7.32 5.94
C THR A 70 -9.62 6.40 7.16
N THR A 71 -10.55 5.46 7.29
CA THR A 71 -10.54 4.45 8.35
C THR A 71 -10.84 3.05 7.80
N ALA A 72 -10.34 2.03 8.48
CA ALA A 72 -10.68 0.64 8.13
C ALA A 72 -12.14 0.29 8.47
N ALA A 73 -12.77 1.01 9.41
CA ALA A 73 -14.18 0.81 9.73
C ALA A 73 -15.07 1.24 8.55
N ASP A 74 -14.82 2.40 7.96
CA ASP A 74 -15.54 2.87 6.77
C ASP A 74 -15.31 1.94 5.58
N ALA A 75 -14.05 1.52 5.38
CA ALA A 75 -13.71 0.54 4.36
C ALA A 75 -14.47 -0.78 4.55
N ALA A 76 -14.55 -1.30 5.77
CA ALA A 76 -15.27 -2.53 6.07
C ALA A 76 -16.78 -2.40 5.86
N ALA A 77 -17.37 -1.25 6.20
CA ALA A 77 -18.80 -0.98 5.98
C ALA A 77 -19.15 -0.97 4.49
N ALA A 78 -18.27 -0.42 3.64
CA ALA A 78 -18.50 -0.31 2.21
C ALA A 78 -18.09 -1.58 1.40
N GLU A 79 -17.00 -2.22 1.79
CA GLU A 79 -16.32 -3.26 1.00
C GLU A 79 -16.38 -4.67 1.62
N GLY A 80 -16.67 -4.75 2.91
CA GLY A 80 -16.53 -5.99 3.68
C GLY A 80 -15.08 -6.37 3.95
N LYS A 81 -14.83 -7.66 4.08
CA LYS A 81 -13.49 -8.20 4.33
C LYS A 81 -12.66 -8.27 3.05
N VAL A 82 -11.34 -8.23 3.22
CA VAL A 82 -10.38 -8.33 2.12
C VAL A 82 -9.65 -9.68 2.13
N ASP A 83 -9.16 -10.10 0.96
CA ASP A 83 -8.38 -11.33 0.86
C ASP A 83 -6.93 -11.12 1.32
N VAL A 84 -6.39 -9.95 1.02
CA VAL A 84 -5.01 -9.58 1.36
C VAL A 84 -4.97 -8.16 1.92
N ILE A 85 -4.30 -7.98 3.05
CA ILE A 85 -3.99 -6.67 3.61
C ILE A 85 -2.48 -6.44 3.59
N ILE A 86 -2.06 -5.30 3.03
CA ILE A 86 -0.66 -4.90 2.92
C ILE A 86 -0.43 -3.70 3.84
N HIS A 87 0.42 -3.86 4.86
CA HIS A 87 0.79 -2.78 5.76
C HIS A 87 2.04 -2.06 5.24
N MET A 88 1.90 -0.75 4.96
CA MET A 88 2.95 0.12 4.43
C MET A 88 3.08 1.43 5.24
N THR A 89 2.91 1.33 6.54
CA THR A 89 3.13 2.44 7.47
C THR A 89 4.61 2.56 7.85
N LYS A 90 4.96 3.54 8.67
CA LYS A 90 6.27 3.55 9.32
C LYS A 90 6.37 2.38 10.32
N ALA A 91 7.55 1.79 10.47
CA ALA A 91 7.76 0.66 11.39
C ALA A 91 7.28 0.97 12.83
N THR A 92 7.51 2.20 13.31
CA THR A 92 7.06 2.67 14.63
C THR A 92 5.54 2.75 14.79
N GLN A 93 4.78 2.65 13.71
CA GLN A 93 3.31 2.73 13.70
C GLN A 93 2.68 1.37 13.34
N LEU A 94 3.48 0.35 13.03
CA LEU A 94 2.97 -0.91 12.51
C LEU A 94 2.05 -1.63 13.50
N GLU A 95 2.41 -1.70 14.76
CA GLU A 95 1.60 -2.37 15.79
C GLU A 95 0.19 -1.76 15.88
N GLN A 96 0.12 -0.44 15.95
CA GLN A 96 -1.17 0.26 15.96
C GLN A 96 -1.93 0.10 14.64
N ALA A 97 -1.22 0.17 13.49
CA ALA A 97 -1.82 0.01 12.18
C ALA A 97 -2.46 -1.37 11.99
N ILE A 98 -1.84 -2.42 12.54
CA ILE A 98 -2.41 -3.77 12.53
C ILE A 98 -3.74 -3.78 13.30
N GLN A 99 -3.77 -3.21 14.52
CA GLN A 99 -4.99 -3.16 15.31
C GLN A 99 -6.11 -2.34 14.62
N ASP A 100 -5.76 -1.17 14.11
CA ASP A 100 -6.71 -0.28 13.41
C ASP A 100 -7.27 -0.91 12.13
N SER A 101 -6.52 -1.81 11.51
CA SER A 101 -6.92 -2.47 10.26
C SER A 101 -7.86 -3.66 10.43
N MET A 102 -8.05 -4.15 11.65
CA MET A 102 -8.86 -5.35 11.93
C MET A 102 -10.30 -5.32 11.39
N PRO A 103 -10.98 -4.16 11.27
CA PRO A 103 -12.32 -4.13 10.67
C PRO A 103 -12.41 -4.73 9.27
N VAL A 104 -11.35 -4.65 8.43
CA VAL A 104 -11.34 -5.23 7.08
C VAL A 104 -10.75 -6.65 7.04
N VAL A 105 -10.24 -7.16 8.15
CA VAL A 105 -9.60 -8.48 8.24
C VAL A 105 -10.66 -9.56 8.51
N GLY A 106 -10.64 -10.62 7.72
CA GLY A 106 -11.45 -11.83 7.89
C GLY A 106 -10.60 -13.05 8.30
N ASP A 107 -11.29 -14.18 8.50
CA ASP A 107 -10.65 -15.42 8.98
C ASP A 107 -9.62 -16.01 7.98
N THR A 108 -9.71 -15.64 6.72
CA THR A 108 -8.80 -16.11 5.65
C THR A 108 -7.88 -15.04 5.11
N THR A 109 -7.95 -13.81 5.62
CA THR A 109 -7.13 -12.69 5.15
C THR A 109 -5.65 -12.98 5.36
N VAL A 110 -4.86 -12.80 4.32
CA VAL A 110 -3.40 -12.85 4.37
C VAL A 110 -2.85 -11.47 4.69
N ALA A 111 -1.99 -11.38 5.69
CA ALA A 111 -1.32 -10.14 6.09
C ALA A 111 0.07 -10.07 5.47
N VAL A 112 0.36 -8.93 4.83
CA VAL A 112 1.65 -8.66 4.19
C VAL A 112 2.29 -7.45 4.83
N SER A 113 3.58 -7.53 5.15
CA SER A 113 4.39 -6.37 5.53
C SER A 113 5.63 -6.31 4.65
N LEU A 114 5.82 -5.19 3.97
CA LEU A 114 7.02 -4.88 3.19
C LEU A 114 7.81 -3.74 3.84
N ILE A 115 7.61 -3.52 5.13
CA ILE A 115 8.23 -2.44 5.90
C ILE A 115 9.66 -2.84 6.25
N ASN A 116 10.62 -1.99 5.88
CA ASN A 116 12.02 -2.20 6.23
C ASN A 116 12.23 -2.08 7.75
N GLY A 117 13.13 -2.91 8.28
CA GLY A 117 13.48 -2.96 9.70
C GLY A 117 13.34 -4.35 10.30
N LEU A 118 13.97 -4.55 11.45
CA LEU A 118 13.91 -5.80 12.20
C LEU A 118 12.71 -5.80 13.17
N GLY A 119 12.13 -6.97 13.41
CA GLY A 119 11.05 -7.16 14.39
C GLY A 119 9.64 -6.78 13.87
N ASN A 120 9.49 -6.45 12.61
CA ASN A 120 8.16 -6.17 12.03
C ASN A 120 7.30 -7.44 11.93
N ASP A 121 7.92 -8.59 11.75
CA ASP A 121 7.31 -9.92 11.74
C ASP A 121 6.67 -10.25 13.08
N ASP A 122 7.35 -9.97 14.21
CA ASP A 122 6.82 -10.21 15.55
C ASP A 122 5.47 -9.47 15.77
N ASN A 123 5.33 -8.27 15.24
CA ASN A 123 4.08 -7.51 15.34
C ASN A 123 2.93 -8.16 14.57
N LEU A 124 3.19 -8.69 13.36
CA LEU A 124 2.18 -9.44 12.63
C LEU A 124 1.82 -10.75 13.33
N PHE A 125 2.80 -11.50 13.80
CA PHE A 125 2.60 -12.82 14.43
C PHE A 125 1.84 -12.77 15.77
N LYS A 126 1.78 -11.60 16.42
CA LYS A 126 0.92 -11.39 17.60
C LYS A 126 -0.58 -11.45 17.26
N VAL A 127 -0.95 -11.17 16.01
CA VAL A 127 -2.34 -10.99 15.58
C VAL A 127 -2.77 -11.99 14.53
N PHE A 128 -1.87 -12.33 13.61
CA PHE A 128 -2.14 -13.25 12.51
C PHE A 128 -1.42 -14.59 12.71
N PRO A 129 -2.03 -15.72 12.37
CA PRO A 129 -1.31 -16.98 12.23
C PRO A 129 -0.15 -16.86 11.25
N LYS A 130 0.99 -17.44 11.57
CA LYS A 130 2.21 -17.34 10.74
C LYS A 130 2.00 -17.80 9.29
N GLU A 131 1.14 -18.78 9.10
CA GLU A 131 0.78 -19.36 7.79
C GLU A 131 0.02 -18.37 6.89
N ARG A 132 -0.48 -17.28 7.47
CA ARG A 132 -1.16 -16.19 6.78
C ARG A 132 -0.35 -14.89 6.75
N CYS A 133 0.92 -14.96 7.08
CA CYS A 133 1.81 -13.80 7.06
C CYS A 133 2.83 -13.91 5.94
N ILE A 134 2.99 -12.83 5.18
CA ILE A 134 4.06 -12.65 4.21
C ILE A 134 4.90 -11.47 4.68
N ILE A 135 6.17 -11.72 4.93
CA ILE A 135 7.13 -10.72 5.37
C ILE A 135 8.16 -10.52 4.27
N GLY A 136 8.38 -9.28 3.92
CA GLY A 136 9.36 -8.94 2.91
C GLY A 136 9.97 -7.56 3.15
N SER A 137 10.90 -7.19 2.31
CA SER A 137 11.49 -5.86 2.26
C SER A 137 11.46 -5.33 0.83
N GLY A 138 11.28 -4.02 0.69
CA GLY A 138 11.31 -3.34 -0.59
C GLY A 138 12.47 -2.36 -0.67
N VAL A 139 13.22 -2.43 -1.77
CA VAL A 139 14.27 -1.46 -2.08
C VAL A 139 13.82 -0.66 -3.30
N LEU A 140 13.02 0.37 -3.03
CA LEU A 140 12.50 1.29 -4.05
C LEU A 140 12.67 2.72 -3.55
N GLY A 141 13.13 3.62 -4.42
CA GLY A 141 12.95 5.03 -4.20
C GLY A 141 11.46 5.37 -4.35
N THR A 142 10.88 6.03 -3.35
CA THR A 142 9.46 6.41 -3.38
C THR A 142 9.28 7.83 -2.92
N ALA A 143 8.46 8.60 -3.61
CA ALA A 143 8.07 9.96 -3.22
C ALA A 143 6.57 10.18 -3.39
N LEU A 144 6.03 11.10 -2.61
CA LEU A 144 4.66 11.62 -2.71
C LEU A 144 4.77 13.14 -2.75
N PRO A 145 5.11 13.74 -3.91
CA PRO A 145 5.34 15.17 -4.03
C PRO A 145 4.12 16.01 -3.66
N GLU A 146 2.94 15.52 -4.00
CA GLU A 146 1.64 16.11 -3.67
C GLU A 146 0.56 15.02 -3.53
N PRO A 147 -0.63 15.35 -2.99
CA PRO A 147 -1.75 14.42 -2.94
C PRO A 147 -2.08 13.85 -4.32
N ALA A 148 -2.32 12.53 -4.38
CA ALA A 148 -2.60 11.74 -5.58
C ALA A 148 -1.48 11.70 -6.64
N HIS A 149 -0.25 12.10 -6.30
CA HIS A 149 0.90 11.93 -7.18
C HIS A 149 2.01 11.17 -6.46
N CYS A 150 2.32 9.97 -6.93
CA CYS A 150 3.42 9.18 -6.40
C CYS A 150 4.48 8.89 -7.48
N VAL A 151 5.73 8.88 -7.05
CA VAL A 151 6.90 8.66 -7.91
C VAL A 151 7.65 7.43 -7.43
N SER A 152 7.99 6.55 -8.35
CA SER A 152 8.86 5.40 -8.12
C SER A 152 10.17 5.57 -8.86
N THR A 153 11.27 5.36 -8.14
CA THR A 153 12.60 5.20 -8.74
C THR A 153 13.05 3.76 -8.50
N PRO A 154 12.93 2.87 -9.49
CA PRO A 154 13.36 1.48 -9.34
C PRO A 154 14.87 1.42 -9.13
N ALA A 155 15.29 1.16 -7.89
CA ALA A 155 16.70 1.03 -7.52
C ALA A 155 17.03 -0.40 -7.04
N GLY A 156 16.05 -1.29 -7.04
CA GLY A 156 16.16 -2.65 -6.52
C GLY A 156 14.90 -3.43 -6.78
N GLY A 157 14.57 -4.35 -5.91
CA GLY A 157 13.37 -5.19 -6.00
C GLY A 157 12.69 -5.37 -4.65
N VAL A 158 11.62 -6.15 -4.64
CA VAL A 158 10.99 -6.66 -3.43
C VAL A 158 11.52 -8.05 -3.16
N GLN A 159 11.98 -8.29 -1.94
CA GLN A 159 12.37 -9.62 -1.45
C GLN A 159 11.31 -10.06 -0.42
N MET A 160 10.81 -11.27 -0.57
CA MET A 160 9.82 -11.90 0.31
C MET A 160 10.34 -13.25 0.79
#